data_b4d214b35eda48ec7e25d960e8453bf4
#
_entry.id   b4d214b35eda48ec7e25d960e8453bf4
#
_cell.length_a   1.000
_cell.length_b   1.000
_cell.length_c   1.000
_cell.angle_alpha   90.00
_cell.angle_beta   90.00
_cell.angle_gamma   90.00
#
_symmetry.space_group_name_H-M   'P 1'
#
loop_
_entity.id
_entity.type
_entity.pdbx_description
1 polymer ?
#
loop_
_entity_poly.entity_id
_entity_poly.type
_entity_poly.pdbx_seq_one_letter_code
_entity_poly.pdbx_strand_id
1 'polypeptide(L)' 'MLTDRKKRVLKAIIEEYINTAEPVSSGTIVENYISDCSSATIRNEMAELEQLGFIEKPHTSAR' A
#
# COMPACT_ATOMS: atom_id res chain seq x y z
N MET A 1 -2.57 13.94 -8.05
CA MET A 1 -3.97 13.60 -7.76
C MET A 1 -4.14 12.11 -7.63
N LEU A 2 -4.95 11.67 -6.70
CA LEU A 2 -5.10 10.25 -6.44
C LEU A 2 -6.17 9.64 -7.35
N THR A 3 -5.82 8.51 -7.96
CA THR A 3 -6.82 7.72 -8.66
C THR A 3 -7.62 6.91 -7.64
N ASP A 4 -8.72 6.33 -8.10
CA ASP A 4 -9.51 5.47 -7.22
C ASP A 4 -8.67 4.31 -6.70
N ARG A 5 -7.83 3.74 -7.56
CA ARG A 5 -6.98 2.63 -7.12
C ARG A 5 -6.00 3.09 -6.05
N LYS A 6 -5.38 4.26 -6.24
CA LYS A 6 -4.45 4.76 -5.24
C LYS A 6 -5.14 5.02 -3.92
N LYS A 7 -6.37 5.52 -3.96
CA LYS A 7 -7.12 5.72 -2.73
C LYS A 7 -7.40 4.40 -2.02
N ARG A 8 -7.76 3.38 -2.76
CA ARG A 8 -8.01 2.07 -2.17
C ARG A 8 -6.74 1.50 -1.53
N VAL A 9 -5.63 1.63 -2.23
CA VAL A 9 -4.37 1.13 -1.72
C VAL A 9 -3.97 1.90 -0.46
N LEU A 10 -4.08 3.22 -0.50
CA LEU A 10 -3.73 4.03 0.64
C LEU A 10 -4.56 3.67 1.86
N LYS A 11 -5.87 3.52 1.67
CA LYS A 11 -6.74 3.17 2.78
C LYS A 11 -6.37 1.80 3.36
N ALA A 12 -6.08 0.85 2.48
CA ALA A 12 -5.70 -0.49 2.94
C ALA A 12 -4.40 -0.46 3.72
N ILE A 13 -3.44 0.33 3.27
CA ILE A 13 -2.17 0.46 3.99
C ILE A 13 -2.39 1.02 5.38
N ILE A 14 -3.21 2.06 5.47
CA ILE A 14 -3.46 2.69 6.76
C ILE A 14 -4.14 1.72 7.71
N GLU A 15 -5.14 1.01 7.23
CA GLU A 15 -5.86 0.06 8.08
C GLU A 15 -4.94 -1.06 8.55
N GLU A 16 -4.12 -1.57 7.66
CA GLU A 16 -3.22 -2.66 8.04
C GLU A 16 -2.20 -2.17 9.04
N TYR A 17 -1.66 -0.99 8.82
CA TYR A 17 -0.67 -0.46 9.74
C TYR A 17 -1.27 -0.23 11.13
N ILE A 18 -2.48 0.29 11.19
CA ILE A 18 -3.15 0.50 12.46
C ILE A 18 -3.33 -0.83 13.20
N ASN A 19 -3.69 -1.87 12.45
CA ASN A 19 -3.98 -3.16 13.06
C ASN A 19 -2.73 -3.89 13.53
N THR A 20 -1.62 -3.75 12.80
CA THR A 20 -0.43 -4.53 13.10
C THR A 20 0.72 -3.72 13.67
N ALA A 21 0.71 -2.41 13.44
CA ALA A 21 1.80 -1.52 13.84
C ALA A 21 3.12 -1.95 13.23
N GLU A 22 3.07 -2.55 12.06
CA GLU A 22 4.25 -3.04 11.36
C GLU A 22 4.24 -2.55 9.92
N PRO A 23 5.41 -2.51 9.28
CA PRO A 23 5.45 -2.13 7.86
C PRO A 23 4.55 -3.03 7.03
N VAL A 24 3.88 -2.44 6.05
CA VAL A 24 2.88 -3.14 5.26
C VAL A 24 3.49 -3.56 3.94
N SER A 25 3.30 -4.81 3.55
CA SER A 25 3.80 -5.33 2.29
C SER A 25 2.70 -5.37 1.24
N SER A 26 3.10 -5.33 -0.03
CA SER A 26 2.14 -5.42 -1.11
C SER A 26 1.38 -6.74 -1.09
N GLY A 27 2.06 -7.81 -0.70
CA GLY A 27 1.40 -9.11 -0.62
C GLY A 27 0.26 -9.12 0.37
N THR A 28 0.47 -8.50 1.52
CA THR A 28 -0.58 -8.42 2.52
C THR A 28 -1.79 -7.65 1.99
N ILE A 29 -1.53 -6.56 1.29
CA ILE A 29 -2.63 -5.77 0.73
C ILE A 29 -3.42 -6.60 -0.28
N VAL A 30 -2.72 -7.34 -1.14
CA VAL A 30 -3.41 -8.15 -2.13
C VAL A 30 -4.23 -9.24 -1.46
N GLU A 31 -3.68 -9.88 -0.45
CA GLU A 31 -4.38 -11.00 0.18
C GLU A 31 -5.59 -10.56 0.98
N ASN A 32 -5.49 -9.44 1.65
CA ASN A 32 -6.50 -9.09 2.65
C ASN A 32 -7.43 -7.96 2.24
N TYR A 33 -7.04 -7.15 1.27
CA TYR A 33 -7.80 -5.95 0.96
C TYR A 33 -8.18 -5.81 -0.51
N ILE A 34 -7.23 -6.02 -1.41
CA ILE A 34 -7.47 -5.75 -2.83
C ILE A 34 -7.03 -6.97 -3.62
N SER A 35 -7.95 -7.87 -3.86
CA SER A 35 -7.61 -9.12 -4.51
C SER A 35 -7.71 -9.06 -6.02
N ASP A 36 -8.18 -7.97 -6.57
CA ASP A 36 -8.34 -7.85 -8.03
C ASP A 36 -7.13 -7.23 -8.70
N CYS A 37 -6.04 -7.03 -7.97
CA CYS A 37 -4.79 -6.52 -8.53
C CYS A 37 -3.66 -7.44 -8.13
N SER A 38 -2.61 -7.47 -8.95
CA SER A 38 -1.44 -8.26 -8.61
C SER A 38 -0.58 -7.51 -7.59
N SER A 39 0.30 -8.24 -6.92
CA SER A 39 1.19 -7.60 -5.96
C SER A 39 2.13 -6.61 -6.65
N ALA A 40 2.49 -6.88 -7.91
CA ALA A 40 3.34 -5.93 -8.65
C ALA A 40 2.61 -4.62 -8.86
N THR A 41 1.32 -4.69 -9.21
CA THR A 41 0.53 -3.49 -9.39
C THR A 41 0.42 -2.70 -8.08
N ILE A 42 0.16 -3.40 -6.99
CA ILE A 42 0.06 -2.74 -5.69
C ILE A 42 1.40 -2.11 -5.31
N ARG A 43 2.49 -2.81 -5.57
CA ARG A 43 3.82 -2.25 -5.28
C ARG A 43 4.06 -0.97 -6.04
N ASN A 44 3.65 -0.92 -7.32
CA ASN A 44 3.80 0.30 -8.10
C ASN A 44 2.97 1.43 -7.53
N GLU A 45 1.74 1.14 -7.11
CA GLU A 45 0.91 2.18 -6.51
C GLU A 45 1.52 2.68 -5.20
N MET A 46 2.09 1.77 -4.41
CA MET A 46 2.73 2.17 -3.17
C MET A 46 3.94 3.08 -3.45
N ALA A 47 4.71 2.76 -4.48
CA ALA A 47 5.86 3.59 -4.82
C ALA A 47 5.40 4.99 -5.24
N GLU A 48 4.31 5.08 -5.98
CA GLU A 48 3.78 6.38 -6.37
C GLU A 48 3.24 7.16 -5.17
N LEU A 49 2.61 6.46 -4.24
CA LEU A 49 2.13 7.12 -3.04
C LEU A 49 3.29 7.65 -2.20
N GLU A 50 4.41 6.94 -2.19
CA GLU A 50 5.60 7.45 -1.53
C GLU A 50 6.07 8.76 -2.19
N GLN A 51 6.12 8.76 -3.51
CA GLN A 51 6.59 9.94 -4.22
C GLN A 51 5.68 11.13 -4.00
N LEU A 52 4.40 10.87 -3.84
CA LEU A 52 3.43 11.93 -3.59
C LEU A 52 3.42 12.39 -2.13
N GLY A 53 4.12 11.67 -1.26
CA GLY A 53 4.21 12.06 0.12
C GLY A 53 3.13 11.52 1.03
N PHE A 54 2.33 10.59 0.56
CA PHE A 54 1.26 10.04 1.39
C PHE A 54 1.74 8.95 2.32
N ILE A 55 2.81 8.25 1.98
CA ILE A 55 3.37 7.23 2.85
C ILE A 55 4.89 7.38 2.86
N GLU A 56 5.52 6.83 3.89
CA GLU A 56 6.95 6.90 4.02
C GLU A 56 7.60 5.61 3.55
N LYS A 57 8.82 5.72 3.10
CA LYS A 57 9.52 4.59 2.55
C LYS A 57 9.59 3.38 3.48
N PRO A 58 9.81 3.54 4.77
CA PRO A 58 9.88 2.36 5.64
C PRO A 58 8.62 1.51 5.65
N HIS A 59 7.50 2.07 5.25
CA HIS A 59 6.27 1.29 5.24
C HIS A 59 6.26 0.24 4.16
N THR A 60 7.14 0.33 3.20
CA THR A 60 7.18 -0.68 2.16
C THR A 60 8.08 -1.82 2.52
N SER A 61 8.77 -1.72 3.59
CA SER A 61 9.55 -2.77 4.13
C SER A 61 10.51 -3.35 3.18
N ALA A 62 11.00 -2.67 2.41
CA ALA A 62 11.80 -3.27 1.49
C ALA A 62 13.11 -3.58 2.04
N ARG A 63 13.62 -3.97 2.57
CA ARG A 63 14.90 -4.19 2.92
C ARG A 63 15.05 -5.49 3.29
#